data_c5861e8564133a91ac6987f61babd869
#
_entry.id   c5861e8564133a91ac6987f61babd869
#
_cell.length_a   1.000
_cell.length_b   1.000
_cell.length_c   1.000
_cell.angle_alpha   90.00
_cell.angle_beta   90.00
_cell.angle_gamma   90.00
#
_symmetry.space_group_name_H-M   'P 1'
#
loop_
_entity.id
_entity.type
_entity.pdbx_description
1 polymer ?
#
loop_
_entity_poly.entity_id
_entity_poly.type
_entity_poly.pdbx_seq_one_letter_code
_entity_poly.pdbx_strand_id
1 'polypeptide(L)'
;RDFAEVEKKISVTAETLFPATHLLMWLGSLGIYIFGGIQILKGNILFGNLTAMLSYVEMMYNPMHWFTQLIRNFSRAMQAANRVFEVMDSVSSVPEKEHPIELPQVNGEVRLEKVCFSYEPNVPILTDISFTAKPGEVIGVVGHSGAGKSTLINLITRLYDVDSGAISIDGVNVKDLSFECLRKNIGMVLQDTYLFIGTVTANIA
;
A
#
# COMPACT_ATOMS: atom_id res chain seq x y z
N ARG A 1 2.64 4.57 14.78
CA ARG A 1 3.14 3.78 15.95
C ARG A 1 1.99 3.09 16.67
N ASP A 2 0.87 3.77 16.94
CA ASP A 2 -0.26 3.18 17.69
C ASP A 2 -0.97 2.03 16.95
N PHE A 3 -1.05 2.08 15.61
CA PHE A 3 -1.73 1.04 14.83
C PHE A 3 -1.00 -0.31 14.89
N ALA A 4 0.34 -0.30 14.79
CA ALA A 4 1.16 -1.51 14.86
C ALA A 4 1.14 -2.15 16.27
N GLU A 5 1.01 -1.36 17.32
CA GLU A 5 0.85 -1.87 18.68
C GLU A 5 -0.52 -2.49 18.92
N VAL A 6 -1.57 -1.90 18.37
CA VAL A 6 -2.94 -2.45 18.43
C VAL A 6 -3.02 -3.76 17.64
N GLU A 7 -2.46 -3.80 16.44
CA GLU A 7 -2.42 -5.00 15.60
C GLU A 7 -1.63 -6.13 16.27
N LYS A 8 -0.50 -5.82 16.89
CA LYS A 8 0.30 -6.77 17.67
C LYS A 8 -0.47 -7.30 18.89
N LYS A 9 -1.19 -6.46 19.62
CA LYS A 9 -2.04 -6.89 20.75
C LYS A 9 -3.16 -7.81 20.29
N ILE A 10 -3.84 -7.50 19.19
CA ILE A 10 -4.92 -8.33 18.63
C ILE A 10 -4.35 -9.68 18.18
N SER A 11 -3.21 -9.71 17.50
CA SER A 11 -2.56 -10.94 17.06
C SER A 11 -2.15 -11.81 18.25
N VAL A 12 -1.46 -11.25 19.23
CA VAL A 12 -1.04 -12.00 20.44
C VAL A 12 -2.24 -12.50 21.23
N THR A 13 -3.30 -11.71 21.35
CA THR A 13 -4.52 -12.13 22.06
C THR A 13 -5.23 -13.26 21.29
N ALA A 14 -5.30 -13.19 19.97
CA ALA A 14 -5.87 -14.25 19.14
C ALA A 14 -5.04 -15.54 19.21
N GLU A 15 -3.70 -15.43 19.17
CA GLU A 15 -2.78 -16.57 19.25
C GLU A 15 -2.78 -17.26 20.62
N THR A 16 -3.08 -16.54 21.69
CA THR A 16 -3.18 -17.12 23.05
C THR A 16 -4.58 -17.65 23.39
N LEU A 17 -5.63 -16.99 22.94
CA LEU A 17 -7.01 -17.43 23.19
C LEU A 17 -7.36 -18.71 22.43
N PHE A 18 -6.80 -18.90 21.23
CA PHE A 18 -7.14 -20.06 20.40
C PHE A 18 -6.66 -21.39 21.01
N PRO A 19 -5.40 -21.54 21.47
CA PRO A 19 -4.98 -22.73 22.19
C PRO A 19 -5.73 -22.93 23.52
N ALA A 20 -6.07 -21.84 24.21
CA ALA A 20 -6.81 -21.92 25.48
C ALA A 20 -8.22 -22.47 25.29
N THR A 21 -8.93 -22.03 24.26
CA THR A 21 -10.28 -22.57 23.93
C THR A 21 -10.21 -24.04 23.52
N HIS A 22 -9.20 -24.43 22.73
CA HIS A 22 -8.96 -25.83 22.37
C HIS A 22 -8.68 -26.71 23.61
N LEU A 23 -7.83 -26.23 24.51
CA LEU A 23 -7.52 -26.94 25.75
C LEU A 23 -8.79 -27.15 26.60
N LEU A 24 -9.63 -26.13 26.69
CA LEU A 24 -10.87 -26.18 27.46
C LEU A 24 -11.88 -27.19 26.85
N MET A 25 -11.98 -27.21 25.53
CA MET A 25 -12.78 -28.19 24.79
C MET A 25 -12.28 -29.62 24.99
N TRP A 26 -10.94 -29.80 24.91
CA TRP A 26 -10.31 -31.10 25.12
C TRP A 26 -10.51 -31.63 26.55
N LEU A 27 -10.40 -30.77 27.55
CA LEU A 27 -10.71 -31.09 28.95
C LEU A 27 -12.18 -31.46 29.15
N GLY A 28 -13.09 -30.77 28.46
CA GLY A 28 -14.51 -31.11 28.47
C GLY A 28 -14.79 -32.51 27.91
N SER A 29 -14.21 -32.81 26.77
CA SER A 29 -14.30 -34.15 26.14
C SER A 29 -13.68 -35.25 27.02
N LEU A 30 -12.53 -34.96 27.63
CA LEU A 30 -11.90 -35.88 28.58
C LEU A 30 -12.79 -36.17 29.80
N GLY A 31 -13.44 -35.13 30.32
CA GLY A 31 -14.43 -35.29 31.42
C GLY A 31 -15.58 -36.22 31.04
N ILE A 32 -16.11 -36.07 29.81
CA ILE A 32 -17.18 -36.95 29.30
C ILE A 32 -16.67 -38.39 29.14
N TYR A 33 -15.43 -38.60 28.64
CA TYR A 33 -14.84 -39.94 28.56
C TYR A 33 -14.71 -40.60 29.92
N ILE A 34 -14.20 -39.88 30.92
CA ILE A 34 -14.00 -40.44 32.27
C ILE A 34 -15.34 -40.75 32.95
N PHE A 35 -16.25 -39.75 32.94
CA PHE A 35 -17.57 -39.94 33.59
C PHE A 35 -18.40 -41.01 32.87
N GLY A 36 -18.48 -40.97 31.55
CA GLY A 36 -19.17 -41.96 30.71
C GLY A 36 -18.59 -43.34 30.86
N GLY A 37 -17.25 -43.49 30.89
CA GLY A 37 -16.58 -44.74 31.16
C GLY A 37 -16.96 -45.38 32.51
N ILE A 38 -17.02 -44.56 33.57
CA ILE A 38 -17.45 -44.98 34.90
C ILE A 38 -18.93 -45.47 34.87
N GLN A 39 -19.80 -44.78 34.14
CA GLN A 39 -21.20 -45.14 34.02
C GLN A 39 -21.40 -46.44 33.22
N ILE A 40 -20.56 -46.71 32.22
CA ILE A 40 -20.55 -47.99 31.49
C ILE A 40 -20.15 -49.12 32.42
N LEU A 41 -19.10 -48.94 33.23
CA LEU A 41 -18.64 -49.96 34.18
C LEU A 41 -19.67 -50.27 35.25
N LYS A 42 -20.52 -49.30 35.60
CA LYS A 42 -21.67 -49.47 36.52
C LYS A 42 -22.89 -50.06 35.83
N GLY A 43 -22.86 -50.31 34.52
CA GLY A 43 -23.99 -50.84 33.76
C GLY A 43 -25.16 -49.85 33.53
N ASN A 44 -24.94 -48.54 33.81
CA ASN A 44 -25.99 -47.52 33.69
C ASN A 44 -26.20 -47.02 32.25
N ILE A 45 -25.19 -47.06 31.42
CA ILE A 45 -25.26 -46.64 30.01
C ILE A 45 -24.54 -47.64 29.12
N LEU A 46 -24.98 -47.70 27.87
CA LEU A 46 -24.31 -48.50 26.84
C LEU A 46 -23.13 -47.73 26.21
N PHE A 47 -22.14 -48.45 25.69
CA PHE A 47 -21.02 -47.85 24.98
C PHE A 47 -21.46 -46.98 23.81
N GLY A 48 -22.53 -47.35 23.09
CA GLY A 48 -23.13 -46.57 22.03
C GLY A 48 -23.67 -45.19 22.51
N ASN A 49 -24.12 -45.08 23.74
CA ASN A 49 -24.59 -43.80 24.30
C ASN A 49 -23.42 -42.86 24.56
N LEU A 50 -22.28 -43.35 25.03
CA LEU A 50 -21.07 -42.57 25.21
C LEU A 50 -20.54 -42.06 23.88
N THR A 51 -20.44 -42.93 22.87
CA THR A 51 -19.99 -42.50 21.52
C THR A 51 -20.93 -41.48 20.90
N ALA A 52 -22.23 -41.64 21.05
CA ALA A 52 -23.21 -40.64 20.58
C ALA A 52 -23.02 -39.27 21.28
N MET A 53 -22.83 -39.26 22.62
CA MET A 53 -22.57 -38.02 23.36
C MET A 53 -21.32 -37.31 22.87
N LEU A 54 -20.21 -38.04 22.64
CA LEU A 54 -18.98 -37.47 22.13
C LEU A 54 -19.15 -36.89 20.72
N SER A 55 -19.85 -37.60 19.84
CA SER A 55 -20.18 -37.11 18.51
C SER A 55 -20.97 -35.81 18.53
N TYR A 56 -21.97 -35.71 19.45
CA TYR A 56 -22.73 -34.46 19.61
C TYR A 56 -21.86 -33.30 20.11
N VAL A 57 -20.94 -33.58 21.02
CA VAL A 57 -19.99 -32.56 21.51
C VAL A 57 -19.06 -32.08 20.37
N GLU A 58 -18.53 -32.99 19.56
CA GLU A 58 -17.74 -32.64 18.38
C GLU A 58 -18.57 -31.82 17.36
N MET A 59 -19.81 -32.21 17.13
CA MET A 59 -20.72 -31.44 16.26
C MET A 59 -20.98 -30.03 16.77
N MET A 60 -20.98 -29.79 18.09
CA MET A 60 -21.08 -28.45 18.66
C MET A 60 -19.81 -27.64 18.52
N TYR A 61 -18.63 -28.26 18.55
CA TYR A 61 -17.35 -27.57 18.45
C TYR A 61 -17.03 -27.13 17.03
N ASN A 62 -17.44 -27.86 16.02
CA ASN A 62 -17.21 -27.54 14.61
C ASN A 62 -17.74 -26.13 14.21
N PRO A 63 -18.98 -25.75 14.51
CA PRO A 63 -19.46 -24.39 14.25
C PRO A 63 -18.65 -23.30 14.97
N MET A 64 -18.18 -23.54 16.18
CA MET A 64 -17.37 -22.57 16.92
C MET A 64 -16.03 -22.31 16.23
N HIS A 65 -15.37 -23.34 15.71
CA HIS A 65 -14.18 -23.20 14.89
C HIS A 65 -14.46 -22.40 13.61
N TRP A 66 -15.57 -22.70 12.95
CA TRP A 66 -15.97 -22.00 11.74
C TRP A 66 -16.21 -20.51 12.00
N PHE A 67 -16.89 -20.14 13.09
CA PHE A 67 -17.10 -18.74 13.48
C PHE A 67 -15.78 -18.01 13.70
N THR A 68 -14.82 -18.63 14.35
CA THR A 68 -13.50 -18.01 14.57
C THR A 68 -12.75 -17.77 13.24
N GLN A 69 -12.85 -18.70 12.29
CA GLN A 69 -12.29 -18.53 10.96
C GLN A 69 -13.01 -17.45 10.16
N LEU A 70 -14.34 -17.39 10.27
CA LEU A 70 -15.16 -16.37 9.60
C LEU A 70 -14.73 -14.95 10.00
N ILE A 71 -14.53 -14.69 11.30
CA ILE A 71 -14.08 -13.40 11.80
C ILE A 71 -12.72 -13.01 11.20
N ARG A 72 -11.77 -13.95 11.16
CA ARG A 72 -10.45 -13.70 10.55
C ARG A 72 -10.55 -13.41 9.06
N ASN A 73 -11.35 -14.18 8.34
CA ASN A 73 -11.54 -13.99 6.90
C ASN A 73 -12.24 -12.66 6.60
N PHE A 74 -13.22 -12.28 7.43
CA PHE A 74 -13.90 -10.99 7.31
C PHE A 74 -12.94 -9.82 7.53
N SER A 75 -12.07 -9.89 8.55
CA SER A 75 -11.06 -8.85 8.81
C SER A 75 -10.08 -8.70 7.63
N ARG A 76 -9.63 -9.82 7.04
CA ARG A 76 -8.77 -9.79 5.86
C ARG A 76 -9.48 -9.20 4.63
N ALA A 77 -10.74 -9.58 4.42
CA ALA A 77 -11.55 -9.04 3.32
C ALA A 77 -11.76 -7.54 3.48
N MET A 78 -12.02 -7.07 4.71
CA MET A 78 -12.19 -5.64 4.99
C MET A 78 -10.89 -4.86 4.74
N GLN A 79 -9.73 -5.39 5.17
CA GLN A 79 -8.42 -4.76 4.88
C GLN A 79 -8.14 -4.70 3.38
N ALA A 80 -8.44 -5.76 2.64
CA ALA A 80 -8.29 -5.76 1.19
C ALA A 80 -9.23 -4.75 0.51
N ALA A 81 -10.48 -4.67 0.96
CA ALA A 81 -11.44 -3.67 0.46
C ALA A 81 -10.98 -2.25 0.74
N ASN A 82 -10.50 -1.96 1.96
CA ASN A 82 -9.97 -0.63 2.30
C ASN A 82 -8.81 -0.22 1.38
N ARG A 83 -7.88 -1.13 1.06
CA ARG A 83 -6.80 -0.83 0.11
C ARG A 83 -7.31 -0.51 -1.30
N VAL A 84 -8.35 -1.21 -1.75
CA VAL A 84 -8.98 -0.93 -3.04
C VAL A 84 -9.62 0.45 -3.03
N PHE A 85 -10.39 0.78 -1.99
CA PHE A 85 -11.02 2.09 -1.84
C PHE A 85 -9.98 3.21 -1.69
N GLU A 86 -8.90 3.00 -0.94
CA GLU A 86 -7.80 3.96 -0.82
C GLU A 86 -7.22 4.33 -2.20
N VAL A 87 -7.05 3.34 -3.08
CA VAL A 87 -6.60 3.60 -4.45
C VAL A 87 -7.69 4.26 -5.30
N MET A 88 -8.95 3.80 -5.18
CA MET A 88 -10.07 4.35 -5.96
C MET A 88 -10.40 5.79 -5.57
N ASP A 89 -10.31 6.09 -4.28
CA ASP A 89 -10.64 7.42 -3.73
C ASP A 89 -9.41 8.36 -3.73
N SER A 90 -8.24 7.86 -4.16
CA SER A 90 -7.04 8.70 -4.22
C SER A 90 -7.21 9.82 -5.23
N VAL A 91 -7.13 11.05 -4.74
CA VAL A 91 -7.12 12.24 -5.57
C VAL A 91 -5.67 12.58 -5.92
N SER A 92 -5.40 12.82 -7.20
CA SER A 92 -4.06 13.23 -7.64
C SER A 92 -3.65 14.53 -6.93
N SER A 93 -2.46 14.54 -6.33
CA SER A 93 -1.87 15.74 -5.73
C SER A 93 -1.45 16.76 -6.80
N VAL A 94 -1.41 16.34 -8.06
CA VAL A 94 -1.07 17.17 -9.23
C VAL A 94 -2.23 17.12 -10.20
N PRO A 95 -3.25 17.99 -10.06
CA PRO A 95 -4.41 18.01 -10.95
C PRO A 95 -4.03 18.62 -12.30
N GLU A 96 -4.54 18.04 -13.38
CA GLU A 96 -4.48 18.67 -14.69
C GLU A 96 -5.53 19.77 -14.78
N LYS A 97 -5.23 20.86 -15.51
CA LYS A 97 -6.21 21.92 -15.76
C LYS A 97 -7.33 21.41 -16.67
N GLU A 98 -8.53 21.97 -16.54
CA GLU A 98 -9.68 21.63 -17.42
C GLU A 98 -9.38 21.93 -18.90
N HIS A 99 -8.57 22.96 -19.17
CA HIS A 99 -8.14 23.34 -20.50
C HIS A 99 -6.62 23.46 -20.55
N PRO A 100 -5.90 22.32 -20.65
CA PRO A 100 -4.44 22.33 -20.68
C PRO A 100 -3.95 22.85 -22.03
N ILE A 101 -2.77 23.45 -22.02
CA ILE A 101 -2.09 23.94 -23.23
C ILE A 101 -1.31 22.80 -23.85
N GLU A 102 -1.41 22.66 -25.15
CA GLU A 102 -0.56 21.78 -25.94
C GLU A 102 0.44 22.61 -26.74
N LEU A 103 1.72 22.23 -26.68
CA LEU A 103 2.75 22.82 -27.51
C LEU A 103 2.85 22.00 -28.80
N PRO A 104 2.57 22.61 -29.98
CA PRO A 104 2.61 21.90 -31.25
C PRO A 104 4.03 21.46 -31.62
N GLN A 105 5.03 22.20 -31.12
CA GLN A 105 6.46 21.88 -31.28
C GLN A 105 7.19 22.35 -30.02
N VAL A 106 7.99 21.47 -29.44
CA VAL A 106 8.83 21.77 -28.26
C VAL A 106 10.25 21.97 -28.73
N ASN A 107 10.83 23.17 -28.46
CA ASN A 107 12.24 23.50 -28.74
C ASN A 107 13.15 22.98 -27.62
N GLY A 108 12.64 22.93 -26.38
CA GLY A 108 13.31 22.34 -25.23
C GLY A 108 14.05 23.33 -24.33
N GLU A 109 13.66 24.61 -24.32
CA GLU A 109 14.11 25.52 -23.27
C GLU A 109 13.39 25.18 -21.96
N VAL A 110 14.16 24.92 -20.90
CA VAL A 110 13.63 24.67 -19.55
C VAL A 110 14.10 25.78 -18.63
N ARG A 111 13.17 26.47 -17.99
CA ARG A 111 13.46 27.59 -17.09
C ARG A 111 12.82 27.39 -15.73
N LEU A 112 13.63 27.53 -14.71
CA LEU A 112 13.20 27.54 -13.30
C LEU A 112 13.37 28.95 -12.74
N GLU A 113 12.37 29.43 -12.01
CA GLU A 113 12.37 30.75 -11.40
C GLU A 113 11.98 30.64 -9.93
N LYS A 114 12.93 30.85 -9.03
CA LYS A 114 12.75 30.89 -7.56
C LYS A 114 11.97 29.70 -7.04
N VAL A 115 12.28 28.50 -7.54
CA VAL A 115 11.60 27.28 -7.20
C VAL A 115 11.91 26.86 -5.77
N CYS A 116 10.87 26.71 -4.97
CA CYS A 116 10.93 26.07 -3.65
C CYS A 116 10.03 24.85 -3.63
N PHE A 117 10.47 23.80 -2.91
CA PHE A 117 9.71 22.56 -2.80
C PHE A 117 10.04 21.80 -1.53
N SER A 118 9.01 21.17 -0.96
CA SER A 118 9.04 20.29 0.22
C SER A 118 8.15 19.09 -0.01
N TYR A 119 8.60 17.87 0.34
CA TYR A 119 7.72 16.69 0.36
C TYR A 119 6.82 16.67 1.58
N GLU A 120 7.32 17.19 2.70
CA GLU A 120 6.59 17.32 3.96
C GLU A 120 6.56 18.79 4.38
N PRO A 121 5.46 19.28 4.98
CA PRO A 121 5.38 20.63 5.48
C PRO A 121 6.57 20.97 6.39
N ASN A 122 7.18 22.13 6.20
CA ASN A 122 8.32 22.65 6.98
C ASN A 122 9.66 21.87 6.83
N VAL A 123 9.79 20.97 5.85
CA VAL A 123 11.06 20.30 5.52
C VAL A 123 11.48 20.68 4.11
N PRO A 124 12.11 21.84 3.88
CA PRO A 124 12.46 22.32 2.56
C PRO A 124 13.56 21.43 1.94
N ILE A 125 13.34 21.01 0.71
CA ILE A 125 14.30 20.23 -0.10
C ILE A 125 14.97 21.14 -1.13
N LEU A 126 14.21 22.00 -1.79
CA LEU A 126 14.72 23.02 -2.71
C LEU A 126 14.32 24.40 -2.22
N THR A 127 15.26 25.34 -2.26
CA THR A 127 15.02 26.72 -1.84
C THR A 127 15.62 27.66 -2.85
N ASP A 128 14.78 28.49 -3.45
CA ASP A 128 15.14 29.58 -4.38
C ASP A 128 16.01 29.12 -5.58
N ILE A 129 15.67 27.98 -6.18
CA ILE A 129 16.42 27.45 -7.32
C ILE A 129 15.99 28.19 -8.60
N SER A 130 16.96 28.78 -9.26
CA SER A 130 16.75 29.50 -10.53
C SER A 130 17.86 29.17 -11.52
N PHE A 131 17.49 28.69 -12.71
CA PHE A 131 18.39 28.53 -13.85
C PHE A 131 17.59 28.38 -15.14
N THR A 132 18.28 28.49 -16.26
CA THR A 132 17.72 28.23 -17.60
C THR A 132 18.62 27.27 -18.35
N ALA A 133 18.05 26.19 -18.85
CA ALA A 133 18.69 25.27 -19.81
C ALA A 133 18.19 25.63 -21.21
N LYS A 134 19.10 25.97 -22.10
CA LYS A 134 18.78 26.32 -23.50
C LYS A 134 18.59 25.05 -24.33
N PRO A 135 17.87 25.13 -25.45
CA PRO A 135 17.77 24.03 -26.40
C PRO A 135 19.12 23.43 -26.76
N GLY A 136 19.26 22.09 -26.66
CA GLY A 136 20.50 21.37 -26.95
C GLY A 136 21.62 21.51 -25.90
N GLU A 137 21.39 22.23 -24.82
CA GLU A 137 22.33 22.36 -23.72
C GLU A 137 22.32 21.14 -22.80
N VAL A 138 23.50 20.73 -22.33
CA VAL A 138 23.65 19.67 -21.33
C VAL A 138 23.93 20.29 -19.97
N ILE A 139 23.03 20.06 -19.02
CA ILE A 139 23.17 20.57 -17.65
C ILE A 139 23.60 19.47 -16.72
N GLY A 140 24.74 19.66 -16.03
CA GLY A 140 25.20 18.76 -14.98
C GLY A 140 24.74 19.23 -13.60
N VAL A 141 23.88 18.44 -12.90
CA VAL A 141 23.43 18.73 -11.52
C VAL A 141 24.29 17.91 -10.56
N VAL A 142 25.11 18.58 -9.76
CA VAL A 142 26.04 17.96 -8.81
C VAL A 142 25.68 18.33 -7.37
N GLY A 143 25.96 17.44 -6.43
CA GLY A 143 25.69 17.63 -5.03
C GLY A 143 25.74 16.32 -4.24
N HIS A 144 25.80 16.40 -2.91
CA HIS A 144 25.79 15.22 -2.04
C HIS A 144 24.44 14.46 -2.12
N SER A 145 24.39 13.24 -1.57
CA SER A 145 23.15 12.48 -1.48
C SER A 145 22.12 13.26 -0.65
N GLY A 146 20.86 13.30 -1.11
CA GLY A 146 19.80 14.07 -0.45
C GLY A 146 19.76 15.57 -0.82
N ALA A 147 20.65 16.08 -1.66
CA ALA A 147 20.68 17.50 -2.07
C ALA A 147 19.53 17.93 -3.01
N GLY A 148 18.52 17.10 -3.24
CA GLY A 148 17.37 17.45 -4.07
C GLY A 148 17.52 17.26 -5.58
N LYS A 149 18.61 16.60 -6.06
CA LYS A 149 18.86 16.39 -7.51
C LYS A 149 17.72 15.64 -8.21
N SER A 150 17.28 14.52 -7.66
CA SER A 150 16.17 13.73 -8.19
C SER A 150 14.84 14.48 -8.05
N THR A 151 14.67 15.24 -6.97
CA THR A 151 13.50 16.10 -6.75
C THR A 151 13.37 17.14 -7.85
N LEU A 152 14.49 17.76 -8.26
CA LEU A 152 14.50 18.73 -9.34
C LEU A 152 13.97 18.12 -10.67
N ILE A 153 14.40 16.92 -11.01
CA ILE A 153 13.92 16.20 -12.20
C ILE A 153 12.43 15.86 -12.08
N ASN A 154 12.00 15.39 -10.90
CA ASN A 154 10.59 15.09 -10.65
C ASN A 154 9.69 16.33 -10.80
N LEU A 155 10.17 17.51 -10.45
CA LEU A 155 9.43 18.77 -10.62
C LEU A 155 9.38 19.21 -12.10
N ILE A 156 10.47 19.05 -12.84
CA ILE A 156 10.51 19.38 -14.28
C ILE A 156 9.53 18.48 -15.06
N THR A 157 9.45 17.18 -14.69
CA THR A 157 8.51 16.22 -15.30
C THR A 157 7.09 16.33 -14.72
N ARG A 158 6.87 17.25 -13.77
CA ARG A 158 5.59 17.49 -13.10
C ARG A 158 5.02 16.23 -12.43
N LEU A 159 5.87 15.44 -11.77
CA LEU A 159 5.42 14.42 -10.83
C LEU A 159 4.93 15.04 -9.50
N TYR A 160 5.38 16.25 -9.22
CA TYR A 160 4.95 17.11 -8.12
C TYR A 160 4.82 18.55 -8.62
N ASP A 161 3.96 19.34 -8.00
CA ASP A 161 3.89 20.79 -8.22
C ASP A 161 4.80 21.50 -7.23
N VAL A 162 5.39 22.62 -7.66
CA VAL A 162 6.24 23.46 -6.80
C VAL A 162 5.41 24.19 -5.73
N ASP A 163 5.97 24.37 -4.53
CA ASP A 163 5.35 25.15 -3.45
C ASP A 163 5.32 26.65 -3.79
N SER A 164 6.42 27.15 -4.36
CA SER A 164 6.53 28.52 -4.87
C SER A 164 7.50 28.60 -6.03
N GLY A 165 7.46 29.71 -6.77
CA GLY A 165 8.20 29.87 -8.01
C GLY A 165 7.48 29.27 -9.21
N ALA A 166 8.19 29.08 -10.31
CA ALA A 166 7.64 28.55 -11.55
C ALA A 166 8.68 27.69 -12.32
N ILE A 167 8.19 26.68 -13.01
CA ILE A 167 8.95 25.92 -14.00
C ILE A 167 8.23 26.07 -15.32
N SER A 168 8.96 26.44 -16.37
CA SER A 168 8.41 26.61 -17.71
C SER A 168 9.22 25.84 -18.76
N ILE A 169 8.52 25.37 -19.79
CA ILE A 169 9.09 24.76 -20.98
C ILE A 169 8.68 25.65 -22.16
N ASP A 170 9.67 26.14 -22.92
CA ASP A 170 9.46 27.09 -24.03
C ASP A 170 8.57 28.29 -23.64
N GLY A 171 8.74 28.79 -22.41
CA GLY A 171 8.00 29.93 -21.89
C GLY A 171 6.61 29.62 -21.34
N VAL A 172 6.12 28.38 -21.45
CA VAL A 172 4.81 27.95 -20.89
C VAL A 172 5.03 27.23 -19.56
N ASN A 173 4.28 27.62 -18.53
CA ASN A 173 4.39 26.98 -17.22
C ASN A 173 3.98 25.50 -17.31
N VAL A 174 4.76 24.60 -16.71
CA VAL A 174 4.45 23.16 -16.70
C VAL A 174 3.09 22.84 -16.07
N LYS A 175 2.59 23.70 -15.18
CA LYS A 175 1.23 23.56 -14.59
C LYS A 175 0.12 23.79 -15.61
N ASP A 176 0.43 24.45 -16.71
CA ASP A 176 -0.54 24.80 -17.76
C ASP A 176 -0.49 23.83 -18.94
N LEU A 177 0.58 23.03 -19.06
CA LEU A 177 0.74 22.04 -20.08
C LEU A 177 -0.05 20.78 -19.78
N SER A 178 -0.54 20.08 -20.84
CA SER A 178 -1.14 18.78 -20.69
C SER A 178 -0.08 17.73 -20.26
N PHE A 179 -0.51 16.75 -19.47
CA PHE A 179 0.36 15.63 -19.09
C PHE A 179 0.80 14.84 -20.33
N GLU A 180 -0.06 14.74 -21.34
CA GLU A 180 0.27 14.08 -22.59
C GLU A 180 1.42 14.80 -23.31
N CYS A 181 1.33 16.13 -23.41
CA CYS A 181 2.39 16.97 -24.00
C CYS A 181 3.71 16.82 -23.25
N LEU A 182 3.69 16.87 -21.92
CA LEU A 182 4.89 16.70 -21.08
C LEU A 182 5.52 15.32 -21.30
N ARG A 183 4.76 14.25 -21.20
CA ARG A 183 5.25 12.86 -21.29
C ARG A 183 5.74 12.50 -22.69
N LYS A 184 5.12 13.05 -23.71
CA LYS A 184 5.53 12.84 -25.10
C LYS A 184 6.87 13.50 -25.43
N ASN A 185 7.17 14.63 -24.80
CA ASN A 185 8.35 15.44 -25.11
C ASN A 185 9.50 15.29 -24.10
N ILE A 186 9.26 14.63 -22.96
CA ILE A 186 10.30 14.41 -21.93
C ILE A 186 10.58 12.91 -21.80
N GLY A 187 11.79 12.50 -22.16
CA GLY A 187 12.32 11.17 -21.86
C GLY A 187 13.05 11.17 -20.52
N MET A 188 12.74 10.23 -19.63
CA MET A 188 13.39 10.09 -18.33
C MET A 188 14.04 8.72 -18.19
N VAL A 189 15.32 8.70 -17.76
CA VAL A 189 16.03 7.48 -17.40
C VAL A 189 16.18 7.45 -15.88
N LEU A 190 15.51 6.49 -15.24
CA LEU A 190 15.56 6.31 -13.80
C LEU A 190 16.85 5.60 -13.37
N GLN A 191 17.29 5.85 -12.13
CA GLN A 191 18.45 5.17 -11.54
C GLN A 191 18.17 3.67 -11.35
N ASP A 192 16.97 3.33 -10.89
CA ASP A 192 16.49 1.95 -10.74
C ASP A 192 15.49 1.66 -11.87
N THR A 193 15.87 0.79 -12.81
CA THR A 193 15.02 0.42 -13.93
C THR A 193 14.20 -0.81 -13.60
N TYR A 194 12.88 -0.70 -13.64
CA TYR A 194 11.98 -1.83 -13.52
C TYR A 194 11.82 -2.54 -14.86
N LEU A 195 12.10 -3.85 -14.86
CA LEU A 195 11.84 -4.72 -16.01
C LEU A 195 10.64 -5.62 -15.68
N PHE A 196 9.65 -5.61 -16.56
CA PHE A 196 8.53 -6.52 -16.47
C PHE A 196 8.94 -7.92 -16.99
N ILE A 197 8.30 -8.97 -16.45
CA ILE A 197 8.52 -10.34 -16.94
C ILE A 197 8.01 -10.41 -18.38
N GLY A 198 8.92 -10.62 -19.33
CA GLY A 198 8.62 -10.63 -20.76
C GLY A 198 9.85 -10.53 -21.64
N THR A 199 9.65 -10.29 -22.92
CA THR A 199 10.74 -10.07 -23.88
C THR A 199 11.30 -8.63 -23.75
N VAL A 200 12.53 -8.41 -24.22
CA VAL A 200 13.13 -7.07 -24.29
C VAL A 200 12.23 -6.13 -25.11
N THR A 201 11.70 -6.60 -26.24
CA THR A 201 10.79 -5.83 -27.09
C THR A 201 9.53 -5.39 -26.33
N ALA A 202 8.92 -6.26 -25.52
CA ALA A 202 7.74 -5.93 -24.73
C ALA A 202 8.02 -4.93 -23.58
N ASN A 203 9.29 -4.75 -23.20
CA ASN A 203 9.70 -3.77 -22.21
C ASN A 203 10.07 -2.41 -22.80
N ILE A 204 10.25 -2.33 -24.13
CA ILE A 204 10.68 -1.11 -24.83
C ILE A 204 9.52 -0.50 -25.65
N ALA A 205 8.55 -1.32 -26.08
CA ALA A 205 7.42 -0.92 -26.94
C ALA A 205 6.30 -0.22 -26.21
#